data_9ff042ecc1dd61ca3e07f7cca67b9077
#
_entry.id   9ff042ecc1dd61ca3e07f7cca67b9077
#
_cell.length_a   1.000
_cell.length_b   1.000
_cell.length_c   1.000
_cell.angle_alpha   90.00
_cell.angle_beta   90.00
_cell.angle_gamma   90.00
#
_symmetry.space_group_name_H-M   'P 1'
#
loop_
_entity.id
_entity.type
_entity.pdbx_description
1 polymer ?
#
loop_
_entity_poly.entity_id
_entity_poly.type
_entity_poly.pdbx_seq_one_letter_code
_entity_poly.pdbx_strand_id
1 'polypeptide(L)'
;MRTRILPRMLNDEVEEYLSRNDIIIVPVGTVEMHGGFPLDSETTISEAFALEMAEACDGLVLTGLPYFYAGATASGRGTVQVSVREGIDYLMAVANSLLRQGFKRQIYISFHGPAHMTCSPMVRDFFDETGVPILYMDLTMQMMKNARDIFTSMDSFHAITVGAYQKMNRLSDVPLTTEYAHNEPQSCAGFEDIFGLAYQSAAIGYYFGEKKDHMSTPSIPTEERRKEL
;
A
#
# COMPACT_ATOMS: atom_id res chain seq x y z
N MET A 1 12.53 -19.28 -12.59
CA MET A 1 12.90 -17.88 -12.22
C MET A 1 13.38 -17.87 -10.77
N ARG A 2 14.50 -17.23 -10.50
CA ARG A 2 15.12 -17.20 -9.15
C ARG A 2 14.38 -16.25 -8.19
N THR A 3 13.86 -15.15 -8.71
CA THR A 3 13.08 -14.14 -7.97
C THR A 3 12.12 -13.41 -8.92
N ARG A 4 10.99 -12.93 -8.39
CA ARG A 4 10.07 -12.04 -9.11
C ARG A 4 10.27 -10.56 -8.75
N ILE A 5 11.12 -10.28 -7.78
CA ILE A 5 11.40 -8.91 -7.32
C ILE A 5 12.45 -8.28 -8.24
N LEU A 6 12.02 -7.36 -9.11
CA LEU A 6 12.86 -6.74 -10.12
C LEU A 6 14.19 -6.18 -9.58
N PRO A 7 14.24 -5.45 -8.45
CA PRO A 7 15.51 -4.97 -7.88
C PRO A 7 16.51 -6.06 -7.46
N ARG A 8 16.07 -7.32 -7.37
CA ARG A 8 16.91 -8.47 -6.99
C ARG A 8 17.31 -9.32 -8.19
N MET A 9 16.87 -8.97 -9.39
CA MET A 9 17.18 -9.72 -10.63
C MET A 9 18.52 -9.29 -11.22
N LEU A 10 19.11 -10.20 -11.98
CA LEU A 10 20.21 -9.89 -12.88
C LEU A 10 19.67 -9.36 -14.21
N ASN A 11 20.48 -8.60 -14.95
CA ASN A 11 20.05 -8.02 -16.21
C ASN A 11 19.58 -9.09 -17.22
N ASP A 12 20.33 -10.18 -17.34
CA ASP A 12 20.01 -11.28 -18.26
C ASP A 12 18.68 -11.96 -17.88
N GLU A 13 18.35 -12.05 -16.59
CA GLU A 13 17.06 -12.59 -16.13
C GLU A 13 15.89 -11.69 -16.55
N VAL A 14 16.10 -10.37 -16.58
CA VAL A 14 15.10 -9.40 -17.04
C VAL A 14 14.92 -9.49 -18.55
N GLU A 15 16.02 -9.61 -19.32
CA GLU A 15 15.98 -9.78 -20.78
C GLU A 15 15.24 -11.07 -21.16
N GLU A 16 15.55 -12.19 -20.49
CA GLU A 16 14.84 -13.46 -20.67
C GLU A 16 13.34 -13.30 -20.37
N TYR A 17 12.99 -12.63 -19.25
CA TYR A 17 11.61 -12.37 -18.92
C TYR A 17 10.89 -11.56 -20.00
N LEU A 18 11.48 -10.44 -20.42
CA LEU A 18 10.89 -9.54 -21.42
C LEU A 18 10.78 -10.17 -22.82
N SER A 19 11.51 -11.24 -23.09
CA SER A 19 11.35 -12.00 -24.34
C SER A 19 10.01 -12.74 -24.45
N ARG A 20 9.33 -12.97 -23.32
CA ARG A 20 8.09 -13.75 -23.24
C ARG A 20 6.93 -13.08 -22.51
N ASN A 21 7.21 -12.09 -21.66
CA ASN A 21 6.19 -11.39 -20.86
C ASN A 21 6.64 -9.96 -20.52
N ASP A 22 5.69 -9.05 -20.29
CA ASP A 22 5.96 -7.64 -20.01
C ASP A 22 5.13 -7.07 -18.83
N ILE A 23 4.55 -7.96 -18.01
CA ILE A 23 3.75 -7.58 -16.85
C ILE A 23 4.67 -7.16 -15.71
N ILE A 24 4.45 -5.99 -15.16
CA ILE A 24 5.06 -5.54 -13.92
C ILE A 24 4.01 -5.01 -12.95
N ILE A 25 4.09 -5.43 -11.70
CA ILE A 25 3.24 -4.96 -10.62
C ILE A 25 4.06 -4.01 -9.76
N VAL A 26 3.51 -2.83 -9.51
CA VAL A 26 4.15 -1.74 -8.79
C VAL A 26 3.36 -1.45 -7.52
N PRO A 27 3.76 -2.04 -6.38
CA PRO A 27 3.15 -1.70 -5.10
C PRO A 27 3.57 -0.29 -4.67
N VAL A 28 2.57 0.55 -4.40
CA VAL A 28 2.72 1.91 -3.90
C VAL A 28 2.32 1.93 -2.44
N GLY A 29 3.21 2.33 -1.57
CA GLY A 29 3.01 2.30 -0.13
C GLY A 29 3.23 3.64 0.55
N THR A 30 3.30 3.58 1.88
CA THR A 30 3.60 4.71 2.76
C THR A 30 4.56 4.30 3.85
N VAL A 31 5.24 5.28 4.42
CA VAL A 31 5.88 5.20 5.74
C VAL A 31 5.16 6.20 6.63
N GLU A 32 4.25 5.71 7.45
CA GLU A 32 3.38 6.54 8.26
C GLU A 32 3.07 5.94 9.62
N MET A 33 2.60 6.77 10.56
CA MET A 33 2.17 6.24 11.86
C MET A 33 1.03 5.23 11.68
N HIS A 34 1.16 4.06 12.31
CA HIS A 34 0.27 2.92 12.09
C HIS A 34 -0.05 2.16 13.39
N GLY A 35 -0.35 2.90 14.45
CA GLY A 35 -0.69 2.32 15.76
C GLY A 35 0.42 1.48 16.35
N GLY A 36 0.13 0.22 16.64
CA GLY A 36 1.08 -0.75 17.19
C GLY A 36 1.89 -1.51 16.14
N PHE A 37 1.74 -1.21 14.85
CA PHE A 37 2.48 -1.82 13.75
C PHE A 37 3.66 -0.95 13.29
N PRO A 38 4.65 -1.54 12.60
CA PRO A 38 5.71 -0.76 11.96
C PRO A 38 5.16 0.28 10.96
N LEU A 39 5.89 1.36 10.79
CA LEU A 39 5.47 2.49 9.96
C LEU A 39 5.29 2.14 8.47
N ASP A 40 5.88 1.07 7.99
CA ASP A 40 5.80 0.59 6.61
C ASP A 40 4.74 -0.49 6.38
N SER A 41 3.75 -0.60 7.26
CA SER A 41 2.75 -1.67 7.22
C SER A 41 2.01 -1.72 5.89
N GLU A 42 1.51 -0.60 5.39
CA GLU A 42 0.77 -0.55 4.12
C GLU A 42 1.68 -0.81 2.91
N THR A 43 2.97 -0.41 2.98
CA THR A 43 3.97 -0.80 1.99
C THR A 43 4.17 -2.32 1.98
N THR A 44 4.37 -2.92 3.15
CA THR A 44 4.58 -4.36 3.30
C THR A 44 3.38 -5.17 2.83
N ILE A 45 2.15 -4.72 3.15
CA ILE A 45 0.92 -5.33 2.66
C ILE A 45 0.85 -5.24 1.13
N SER A 46 1.08 -4.07 0.56
CA SER A 46 1.03 -3.87 -0.90
C SER A 46 2.07 -4.73 -1.62
N GLU A 47 3.29 -4.85 -1.09
CA GLU A 47 4.35 -5.70 -1.65
C GLU A 47 4.02 -7.19 -1.55
N ALA A 48 3.43 -7.64 -0.44
CA ALA A 48 3.00 -9.04 -0.28
C ALA A 48 1.91 -9.41 -1.29
N PHE A 49 0.90 -8.56 -1.48
CA PHE A 49 -0.12 -8.75 -2.51
C PHE A 49 0.45 -8.73 -3.92
N ALA A 50 1.40 -7.83 -4.20
CA ALA A 50 2.08 -7.78 -5.49
C ALA A 50 2.78 -9.08 -5.82
N LEU A 51 3.43 -9.70 -4.84
CA LEU A 51 4.11 -10.99 -5.03
C LEU A 51 3.11 -12.12 -5.33
N GLU A 52 2.00 -12.22 -4.58
CA GLU A 52 0.94 -13.20 -4.85
C GLU A 52 0.36 -13.04 -6.27
N MET A 53 0.06 -11.80 -6.65
CA MET A 53 -0.43 -11.51 -8.00
C MET A 53 0.60 -11.86 -9.07
N ALA A 54 1.88 -11.54 -8.85
CA ALA A 54 2.96 -11.84 -9.78
C ALA A 54 3.18 -13.35 -9.94
N GLU A 55 3.01 -14.13 -8.87
CA GLU A 55 3.04 -15.59 -8.93
C GLU A 55 1.89 -16.13 -9.78
N ALA A 56 0.69 -15.56 -9.63
CA ALA A 56 -0.50 -16.00 -10.36
C ALA A 56 -0.50 -15.64 -11.85
N CYS A 57 0.10 -14.50 -12.25
CA CYS A 57 0.08 -14.02 -13.64
C CYS A 57 1.44 -14.09 -14.35
N ASP A 58 2.42 -14.74 -13.77
CA ASP A 58 3.82 -14.77 -14.23
C ASP A 58 4.42 -13.36 -14.41
N GLY A 59 4.06 -12.42 -13.51
CA GLY A 59 4.54 -11.05 -13.50
C GLY A 59 5.85 -10.85 -12.72
N LEU A 60 6.41 -9.65 -12.81
CA LEU A 60 7.47 -9.15 -11.93
C LEU A 60 6.91 -8.10 -10.96
N VAL A 61 7.67 -7.78 -9.91
CA VAL A 61 7.31 -6.78 -8.91
C VAL A 61 8.42 -5.75 -8.77
N LEU A 62 8.08 -4.46 -8.91
CA LEU A 62 8.99 -3.36 -8.58
C LEU A 62 8.71 -2.91 -7.14
N THR A 63 9.51 -3.38 -6.19
CA THR A 63 9.42 -2.98 -4.77
C THR A 63 10.19 -1.69 -4.48
N GLY A 64 9.98 -1.11 -3.29
CA GLY A 64 10.76 0.03 -2.80
C GLY A 64 10.17 1.39 -3.16
N LEU A 65 8.84 1.51 -3.23
CA LEU A 65 8.13 2.78 -3.45
C LEU A 65 7.26 3.17 -2.23
N PRO A 66 7.86 3.46 -1.05
CA PRO A 66 7.10 3.67 0.18
C PRO A 66 6.81 5.15 0.50
N TYR A 67 7.29 6.11 -0.28
CA TYR A 67 7.23 7.53 0.09
C TYR A 67 6.22 8.27 -0.78
N PHE A 68 4.95 8.26 -0.35
CA PHE A 68 3.84 8.92 -1.03
C PHE A 68 3.01 9.78 -0.07
N TYR A 69 1.86 10.24 -0.54
CA TYR A 69 0.94 11.07 0.23
C TYR A 69 0.29 10.23 1.34
N ALA A 70 0.67 10.49 2.58
CA ALA A 70 0.18 9.79 3.77
C ALA A 70 -1.17 10.34 4.29
N GLY A 71 -1.51 11.57 3.93
CA GLY A 71 -2.78 12.19 4.34
C GLY A 71 -2.82 12.60 5.81
N ALA A 72 -3.85 12.15 6.53
CA ALA A 72 -4.11 12.57 7.92
C ALA A 72 -3.03 12.14 8.91
N THR A 73 -2.24 11.12 8.58
CA THR A 73 -1.16 10.59 9.41
C THR A 73 0.13 11.41 9.35
N ALA A 74 0.19 12.43 8.49
CA ALA A 74 1.37 13.30 8.35
C ALA A 74 1.77 14.02 9.65
N SER A 75 0.86 14.17 10.61
CA SER A 75 1.17 14.69 11.95
C SER A 75 1.96 13.73 12.83
N GLY A 76 1.99 12.43 12.50
CA GLY A 76 2.66 11.41 13.29
C GLY A 76 4.19 11.42 13.12
N ARG A 77 4.93 11.26 14.23
CA ARG A 77 6.39 11.16 14.16
C ARG A 77 6.83 9.91 13.40
N GLY A 78 7.76 10.09 12.49
CA GLY A 78 8.27 9.03 11.62
C GLY A 78 7.52 8.93 10.29
N THR A 79 6.37 9.57 10.14
CA THR A 79 5.69 9.67 8.84
C THR A 79 6.54 10.46 7.85
N VAL A 80 6.77 9.88 6.68
CA VAL A 80 7.48 10.52 5.56
C VAL A 80 6.49 10.73 4.44
N GLN A 81 6.07 11.98 4.24
CA GLN A 81 5.09 12.35 3.25
C GLN A 81 5.69 13.20 2.13
N VAL A 82 5.29 12.91 0.91
CA VAL A 82 5.39 13.82 -0.24
C VAL A 82 3.99 14.35 -0.58
N SER A 83 3.90 15.48 -1.27
CA SER A 83 2.61 15.99 -1.74
C SER A 83 2.01 15.09 -2.82
N VAL A 84 0.69 15.18 -3.01
CA VAL A 84 -0.02 14.46 -4.10
C VAL A 84 0.64 14.74 -5.46
N ARG A 85 0.98 16.01 -5.74
CA ARG A 85 1.60 16.42 -7.01
C ARG A 85 2.98 15.77 -7.19
N GLU A 86 3.86 15.86 -6.20
CA GLU A 86 5.18 15.24 -6.25
C GLU A 86 5.08 13.71 -6.43
N GLY A 87 4.10 13.08 -5.80
CA GLY A 87 3.83 11.66 -5.98
C GLY A 87 3.40 11.30 -7.40
N ILE A 88 2.53 12.11 -8.02
CA ILE A 88 2.13 11.94 -9.43
C ILE A 88 3.36 12.05 -10.34
N ASP A 89 4.14 13.13 -10.22
CA ASP A 89 5.32 13.37 -11.05
C ASP A 89 6.35 12.25 -10.92
N TYR A 90 6.55 11.75 -9.71
CA TYR A 90 7.47 10.64 -9.45
C TYR A 90 6.98 9.34 -10.09
N LEU A 91 5.71 8.97 -9.91
CA LEU A 91 5.14 7.77 -10.52
C LEU A 91 5.14 7.86 -12.06
N MET A 92 4.87 9.03 -12.63
CA MET A 92 4.99 9.27 -14.07
C MET A 92 6.40 9.00 -14.58
N ALA A 93 7.43 9.47 -13.85
CA ALA A 93 8.82 9.20 -14.21
C ALA A 93 9.16 7.71 -14.15
N VAL A 94 8.68 7.00 -13.12
CA VAL A 94 8.84 5.54 -12.98
C VAL A 94 8.12 4.80 -14.12
N ALA A 95 6.85 5.14 -14.40
CA ALA A 95 6.04 4.50 -15.43
C ALA A 95 6.66 4.66 -16.82
N ASN A 96 7.10 5.86 -17.16
CA ASN A 96 7.79 6.14 -18.40
C ASN A 96 9.14 5.39 -18.51
N SER A 97 9.85 5.24 -17.39
CA SER A 97 11.09 4.45 -17.39
C SER A 97 10.81 2.96 -17.65
N LEU A 98 9.79 2.40 -16.97
CA LEU A 98 9.37 1.01 -17.18
C LEU A 98 8.92 0.77 -18.63
N LEU A 99 8.16 1.70 -19.20
CA LEU A 99 7.72 1.60 -20.60
C LEU A 99 8.91 1.57 -21.56
N ARG A 100 9.91 2.44 -21.36
CA ARG A 100 11.15 2.44 -22.19
C ARG A 100 11.93 1.14 -22.07
N GLN A 101 11.84 0.45 -20.94
CA GLN A 101 12.49 -0.85 -20.71
C GLN A 101 11.67 -2.04 -21.28
N GLY A 102 10.47 -1.81 -21.80
CA GLY A 102 9.64 -2.86 -22.40
C GLY A 102 8.48 -3.35 -21.55
N PHE A 103 8.33 -2.88 -20.31
CA PHE A 103 7.20 -3.21 -19.44
C PHE A 103 5.97 -2.40 -19.86
N LYS A 104 5.15 -2.94 -20.73
CA LYS A 104 3.96 -2.27 -21.26
C LYS A 104 2.73 -2.46 -20.39
N ARG A 105 2.58 -3.64 -19.77
CA ARG A 105 1.47 -3.97 -18.89
C ARG A 105 1.87 -3.68 -17.44
N GLN A 106 1.67 -2.44 -17.01
CA GLN A 106 2.00 -1.98 -15.67
C GLN A 106 0.73 -1.96 -14.80
N ILE A 107 0.81 -2.57 -13.63
CA ILE A 107 -0.28 -2.66 -12.65
C ILE A 107 0.18 -2.03 -11.35
N TYR A 108 -0.35 -0.87 -11.02
CA TYR A 108 -0.12 -0.17 -9.76
C TYR A 108 -1.14 -0.63 -8.73
N ILE A 109 -0.70 -1.00 -7.56
CA ILE A 109 -1.57 -1.43 -6.46
C ILE A 109 -1.19 -0.73 -5.17
N SER A 110 -2.18 -0.49 -4.31
CA SER A 110 -1.91 0.06 -2.97
C SER A 110 -2.96 -0.43 -1.97
N PHE A 111 -2.51 -0.71 -0.75
CA PHE A 111 -3.38 -0.93 0.41
C PHE A 111 -3.62 0.35 1.22
N HIS A 112 -3.05 1.47 0.80
CA HIS A 112 -3.19 2.79 1.41
C HIS A 112 -4.41 3.52 0.83
N GLY A 113 -5.38 3.88 1.68
CA GLY A 113 -6.61 4.53 1.24
C GLY A 113 -6.39 5.79 0.38
N PRO A 114 -5.60 6.78 0.84
CA PRO A 114 -5.32 8.00 0.09
C PRO A 114 -4.50 7.83 -1.21
N ALA A 115 -3.95 6.64 -1.49
CA ALA A 115 -3.15 6.41 -2.71
C ALA A 115 -3.92 6.68 -4.01
N HIS A 116 -5.27 6.57 -3.99
CA HIS A 116 -6.10 6.91 -5.15
C HIS A 116 -5.92 8.36 -5.61
N MET A 117 -5.57 9.29 -4.70
CA MET A 117 -5.34 10.69 -5.04
C MET A 117 -4.10 10.89 -5.91
N THR A 118 -3.13 9.99 -5.80
CA THR A 118 -1.88 10.01 -6.56
C THR A 118 -1.95 9.07 -7.77
N CYS A 119 -2.33 7.82 -7.55
CA CYS A 119 -2.29 6.78 -8.59
C CYS A 119 -3.37 6.94 -9.65
N SER A 120 -4.60 7.38 -9.27
CA SER A 120 -5.69 7.51 -10.23
C SER A 120 -5.45 8.61 -11.28
N PRO A 121 -5.04 9.85 -10.93
CA PRO A 121 -4.68 10.83 -11.94
C PRO A 121 -3.45 10.39 -12.73
N MET A 122 -2.43 9.82 -12.09
CA MET A 122 -1.21 9.37 -12.76
C MET A 122 -1.50 8.40 -13.90
N VAL A 123 -2.35 7.38 -13.72
CA VAL A 123 -2.67 6.42 -14.79
C VAL A 123 -3.44 7.07 -15.95
N ARG A 124 -4.19 8.13 -15.69
CA ARG A 124 -4.89 8.91 -16.74
C ARG A 124 -3.93 9.77 -17.54
N ASP A 125 -3.09 10.52 -16.83
CA ASP A 125 -2.08 11.38 -17.47
C ASP A 125 -1.10 10.55 -18.29
N PHE A 126 -0.67 9.39 -17.77
CA PHE A 126 0.20 8.47 -18.51
C PHE A 126 -0.43 7.98 -19.82
N PHE A 127 -1.72 7.62 -19.78
CA PHE A 127 -2.43 7.22 -20.99
C PHE A 127 -2.55 8.36 -22.00
N ASP A 128 -2.87 9.56 -21.53
CA ASP A 128 -3.00 10.74 -22.40
C ASP A 128 -1.67 11.12 -23.06
N GLU A 129 -0.53 10.92 -22.36
CA GLU A 129 0.80 11.19 -22.91
C GLU A 129 1.32 10.10 -23.86
N THR A 130 1.01 8.82 -23.56
CA THR A 130 1.68 7.67 -24.23
C THR A 130 0.77 6.85 -25.11
N GLY A 131 -0.54 6.92 -24.92
CA GLY A 131 -1.52 6.04 -25.54
C GLY A 131 -1.48 4.59 -25.01
N VAL A 132 -0.65 4.29 -23.99
CA VAL A 132 -0.51 2.96 -23.40
C VAL A 132 -1.35 2.87 -22.13
N PRO A 133 -2.35 1.97 -22.08
CA PRO A 133 -3.15 1.80 -20.88
C PRO A 133 -2.35 1.09 -19.77
N ILE A 134 -2.36 1.68 -18.58
CA ILE A 134 -1.87 1.07 -17.34
C ILE A 134 -2.99 1.04 -16.31
N LEU A 135 -2.88 0.21 -15.29
CA LEU A 135 -3.94 -0.02 -14.30
C LEU A 135 -3.51 0.47 -12.93
N TYR A 136 -4.40 1.18 -12.23
CA TYR A 136 -4.36 1.30 -10.77
C TYR A 136 -5.49 0.50 -10.13
N MET A 137 -5.18 -0.27 -9.10
CA MET A 137 -6.14 -1.01 -8.30
C MET A 137 -5.95 -0.69 -6.81
N ASP A 138 -6.98 -0.10 -6.23
CA ASP A 138 -7.09 0.11 -4.79
C ASP A 138 -7.44 -1.21 -4.11
N LEU A 139 -6.47 -1.80 -3.39
CA LEU A 139 -6.66 -3.09 -2.72
C LEU A 139 -7.69 -2.99 -1.59
N THR A 140 -7.72 -1.88 -0.85
CA THR A 140 -8.68 -1.68 0.24
C THR A 140 -10.11 -1.74 -0.29
N MET A 141 -10.38 -1.00 -1.36
CA MET A 141 -11.70 -0.99 -2.00
C MET A 141 -12.07 -2.35 -2.61
N GLN A 142 -11.09 -3.03 -3.24
CA GLN A 142 -11.33 -4.37 -3.79
C GLN A 142 -11.65 -5.38 -2.70
N MET A 143 -10.95 -5.34 -1.60
CA MET A 143 -11.20 -6.23 -0.47
C MET A 143 -12.55 -5.93 0.20
N MET A 144 -12.88 -4.68 0.43
CA MET A 144 -14.20 -4.28 0.96
C MET A 144 -15.35 -4.70 0.06
N LYS A 145 -15.15 -4.71 -1.26
CA LYS A 145 -16.15 -5.12 -2.23
C LYS A 145 -16.32 -6.63 -2.34
N ASN A 146 -15.20 -7.36 -2.40
CA ASN A 146 -15.17 -8.77 -2.80
C ASN A 146 -14.95 -9.75 -1.63
N ALA A 147 -14.54 -9.27 -0.47
CA ALA A 147 -14.20 -10.08 0.69
C ALA A 147 -14.87 -9.57 1.98
N ARG A 148 -16.09 -9.04 1.87
CA ARG A 148 -16.86 -8.50 3.02
C ARG A 148 -17.00 -9.49 4.16
N ASP A 149 -17.14 -10.76 3.86
CA ASP A 149 -17.31 -11.82 4.85
C ASP A 149 -16.01 -12.10 5.64
N ILE A 150 -14.87 -11.71 5.09
CA ILE A 150 -13.55 -11.85 5.72
C ILE A 150 -13.21 -10.59 6.51
N PHE A 151 -13.59 -9.41 6.01
CA PHE A 151 -13.36 -8.11 6.65
C PHE A 151 -14.46 -7.72 7.62
N THR A 152 -14.67 -8.53 8.65
CA THR A 152 -15.74 -8.31 9.63
C THR A 152 -15.28 -7.62 10.91
N SER A 153 -13.98 -7.49 11.13
CA SER A 153 -13.42 -6.96 12.38
C SER A 153 -12.02 -6.38 12.20
N MET A 154 -11.55 -5.63 13.19
CA MET A 154 -10.17 -5.16 13.27
C MET A 154 -9.16 -6.32 13.33
N ASP A 155 -9.54 -7.48 13.87
CA ASP A 155 -8.68 -8.66 13.88
C ASP A 155 -8.35 -9.15 12.48
N SER A 156 -9.27 -9.02 11.53
CA SER A 156 -9.00 -9.33 10.10
C SER A 156 -7.93 -8.41 9.52
N PHE A 157 -7.96 -7.14 9.88
CA PHE A 157 -6.93 -6.17 9.48
C PHE A 157 -5.56 -6.50 10.09
N HIS A 158 -5.55 -6.87 11.38
CA HIS A 158 -4.34 -7.31 12.05
C HIS A 158 -3.75 -8.58 11.40
N ALA A 159 -4.60 -9.56 11.07
CA ALA A 159 -4.20 -10.79 10.40
C ALA A 159 -3.58 -10.53 9.02
N ILE A 160 -4.16 -9.63 8.23
CA ILE A 160 -3.60 -9.25 6.92
C ILE A 160 -2.22 -8.61 7.09
N THR A 161 -2.07 -7.72 8.06
CA THR A 161 -0.79 -7.06 8.32
C THR A 161 0.26 -8.09 8.73
N VAL A 162 -0.03 -8.94 9.71
CA VAL A 162 0.89 -9.98 10.19
C VAL A 162 1.22 -10.97 9.08
N GLY A 163 0.22 -11.43 8.32
CA GLY A 163 0.40 -12.32 7.17
C GLY A 163 1.28 -11.71 6.08
N ALA A 164 1.16 -10.41 5.81
CA ALA A 164 2.02 -9.72 4.88
C ALA A 164 3.49 -9.70 5.36
N TYR A 165 3.74 -9.39 6.62
CA TYR A 165 5.09 -9.49 7.19
C TYR A 165 5.65 -10.92 7.15
N GLN A 166 4.82 -11.91 7.37
CA GLN A 166 5.22 -13.33 7.24
C GLN A 166 5.60 -13.67 5.79
N LYS A 167 4.76 -13.30 4.81
CA LYS A 167 5.04 -13.51 3.38
C LYS A 167 6.35 -12.84 2.94
N MET A 168 6.64 -11.66 3.49
CA MET A 168 7.86 -10.91 3.20
C MET A 168 9.09 -11.38 4.00
N ASN A 169 8.98 -12.44 4.82
CA ASN A 169 10.02 -12.95 5.74
C ASN A 169 10.47 -11.89 6.77
N ARG A 170 9.54 -11.06 7.22
CA ARG A 170 9.75 -9.95 8.16
C ARG A 170 8.87 -10.05 9.41
N LEU A 171 8.37 -11.23 9.75
CA LEU A 171 7.46 -11.41 10.89
C LEU A 171 8.05 -10.91 12.20
N SER A 172 9.38 -10.97 12.37
CA SER A 172 10.07 -10.43 13.54
C SER A 172 9.97 -8.92 13.72
N ASP A 173 9.61 -8.18 12.66
CA ASP A 173 9.45 -6.72 12.72
C ASP A 173 8.13 -6.33 13.40
N VAL A 174 7.16 -7.23 13.46
CA VAL A 174 5.90 -7.03 14.20
C VAL A 174 6.16 -7.27 15.71
N PRO A 175 6.06 -6.24 16.55
CA PRO A 175 6.39 -6.39 17.98
C PRO A 175 5.38 -7.26 18.71
N LEU A 176 5.84 -7.97 19.74
CA LEU A 176 4.94 -8.55 20.73
C LEU A 176 4.36 -7.44 21.58
N THR A 177 3.07 -7.50 21.85
CA THR A 177 2.36 -6.48 22.64
C THR A 177 1.23 -7.09 23.46
N THR A 178 1.06 -6.59 24.67
CA THR A 178 -0.05 -6.95 25.57
C THR A 178 -1.15 -5.90 25.56
N GLU A 179 -0.90 -4.73 24.99
CA GLU A 179 -1.84 -3.63 24.95
C GLU A 179 -2.78 -3.78 23.76
N TYR A 180 -4.07 -3.72 24.03
CA TYR A 180 -5.11 -3.59 23.04
C TYR A 180 -5.78 -2.23 23.24
N ALA A 181 -5.41 -1.26 22.43
CA ALA A 181 -6.06 0.04 22.44
C ALA A 181 -7.09 0.09 21.30
N HIS A 182 -8.35 0.30 21.64
CA HIS A 182 -9.34 0.70 20.65
C HIS A 182 -9.06 2.12 20.20
N ASN A 183 -9.14 2.35 18.90
CA ASN A 183 -9.18 3.70 18.39
C ASN A 183 -10.50 4.34 18.83
N GLU A 184 -10.41 5.52 19.41
CA GLU A 184 -11.56 6.40 19.41
C GLU A 184 -11.95 6.73 17.95
N PRO A 185 -13.23 7.02 17.69
CA PRO A 185 -13.63 7.45 16.36
C PRO A 185 -12.71 8.57 15.88
N GLN A 186 -12.27 8.47 14.64
CA GLN A 186 -11.42 9.49 14.03
C GLN A 186 -12.11 10.84 14.17
N SER A 187 -11.45 11.78 14.80
CA SER A 187 -11.93 13.13 15.00
C SER A 187 -11.04 14.09 14.22
N CYS A 188 -11.65 14.90 13.40
CA CYS A 188 -11.00 16.10 12.87
C CYS A 188 -11.54 17.32 13.63
N ALA A 189 -10.87 17.69 14.69
CA ALA A 189 -11.30 18.72 15.61
C ALA A 189 -11.77 20.00 14.90
N GLY A 190 -13.02 20.39 15.15
CA GLY A 190 -13.66 21.56 14.53
C GLY A 190 -14.37 21.29 13.19
N PHE A 191 -14.40 20.02 12.72
CA PHE A 191 -15.03 19.64 11.46
C PHE A 191 -15.85 18.35 11.59
N GLU A 192 -16.29 18.00 12.80
CA GLU A 192 -16.96 16.74 13.10
C GLU A 192 -18.28 16.57 12.32
N ASP A 193 -19.01 17.66 12.10
CA ASP A 193 -20.26 17.71 11.37
C ASP A 193 -20.11 17.48 9.86
N ILE A 194 -18.96 17.82 9.28
CA ILE A 194 -18.71 17.65 7.84
C ILE A 194 -17.80 16.46 7.55
N PHE A 195 -17.15 15.88 8.55
CA PHE A 195 -16.21 14.77 8.38
C PHE A 195 -16.86 13.56 7.67
N GLY A 196 -18.08 13.22 8.06
CA GLY A 196 -18.85 12.13 7.42
C GLY A 196 -19.13 12.36 5.93
N LEU A 197 -19.23 13.61 5.48
CA LEU A 197 -19.45 13.94 4.08
C LEU A 197 -18.21 13.66 3.22
N ALA A 198 -17.01 13.84 3.79
CA ALA A 198 -15.75 13.59 3.09
C ALA A 198 -15.61 12.13 2.62
N TYR A 199 -16.16 11.18 3.39
CA TYR A 199 -16.18 9.76 3.02
C TYR A 199 -17.25 9.40 1.99
N GLN A 200 -18.21 10.25 1.75
CA GLN A 200 -19.32 9.99 0.83
C GLN A 200 -19.09 10.57 -0.56
N SER A 201 -18.75 11.85 -0.64
CA SER A 201 -18.69 12.55 -1.94
C SER A 201 -17.87 13.83 -1.93
N ALA A 202 -17.21 14.17 -0.82
CA ALA A 202 -16.42 15.38 -0.67
C ALA A 202 -14.95 15.04 -0.37
N ALA A 203 -14.11 16.06 -0.27
CA ALA A 203 -12.74 15.95 0.22
C ALA A 203 -12.52 16.98 1.31
N ILE A 204 -11.82 16.59 2.36
CA ILE A 204 -11.44 17.47 3.46
C ILE A 204 -9.97 17.24 3.80
N GLY A 205 -9.21 18.33 3.97
CA GLY A 205 -7.84 18.28 4.48
C GLY A 205 -7.85 18.33 6.01
N TYR A 206 -7.26 17.33 6.65
CA TYR A 206 -7.14 17.25 8.11
C TYR A 206 -5.94 16.42 8.53
N TYR A 207 -5.57 16.52 9.80
CA TYR A 207 -4.57 15.66 10.44
C TYR A 207 -5.16 14.99 11.68
N PHE A 208 -4.71 13.78 11.97
CA PHE A 208 -4.99 13.15 13.26
C PHE A 208 -4.32 13.92 14.39
N GLY A 209 -5.03 14.05 15.52
CA GLY A 209 -4.52 14.72 16.70
C GLY A 209 -3.53 13.87 17.48
N GLU A 210 -3.79 12.57 17.58
CA GLU A 210 -3.00 11.63 18.36
C GLU A 210 -2.74 10.32 17.60
N LYS A 211 -1.70 9.58 18.00
CA LYS A 211 -1.32 8.29 17.39
C LYS A 211 -2.45 7.26 17.39
N LYS A 212 -3.26 7.23 18.46
CA LYS A 212 -4.38 6.30 18.63
C LYS A 212 -5.55 6.58 17.68
N ASP A 213 -5.55 7.73 17.01
CA ASP A 213 -6.66 8.14 16.14
C ASP A 213 -6.63 7.42 14.77
N HIS A 214 -5.58 6.67 14.46
CA HIS A 214 -5.46 5.99 13.18
C HIS A 214 -5.73 4.49 13.27
N MET A 215 -4.91 3.74 13.99
CA MET A 215 -5.02 2.28 14.08
C MET A 215 -4.93 1.80 15.51
N SER A 216 -5.73 0.78 15.84
CA SER A 216 -5.63 0.10 17.13
C SER A 216 -4.32 -0.68 17.25
N THR A 217 -3.81 -0.79 18.47
CA THR A 217 -2.70 -1.69 18.76
C THR A 217 -3.23 -3.11 18.96
N PRO A 218 -2.81 -4.11 18.15
CA PRO A 218 -3.24 -5.50 18.34
C PRO A 218 -2.69 -6.08 19.63
N SER A 219 -3.40 -7.05 20.21
CA SER A 219 -2.86 -7.88 21.30
C SER A 219 -2.12 -9.08 20.69
N ILE A 220 -0.80 -9.07 20.76
CA ILE A 220 0.09 -10.13 20.28
C ILE A 220 1.06 -10.51 21.41
N PRO A 221 0.59 -11.21 22.47
CA PRO A 221 1.39 -11.42 23.68
C PRO A 221 2.50 -12.47 23.50
N THR A 222 2.39 -13.36 22.53
CA THR A 222 3.34 -14.46 22.32
C THR A 222 3.71 -14.64 20.85
N GLU A 223 4.83 -15.33 20.62
CA GLU A 223 5.28 -15.74 19.28
C GLU A 223 4.28 -16.67 18.60
N GLU A 224 3.63 -17.55 19.36
CA GLU A 224 2.60 -18.47 18.85
C GLU A 224 1.43 -17.64 18.30
N ARG A 225 0.93 -16.68 19.09
CA ARG A 225 -0.17 -15.82 18.65
C ARG A 225 0.20 -15.00 17.42
N ARG A 226 1.45 -14.53 17.33
CA ARG A 226 1.95 -13.81 16.14
C ARG A 226 1.96 -14.66 14.88
N LYS A 227 2.16 -15.98 15.02
CA LYS A 227 2.13 -16.93 13.89
C LYS A 227 0.72 -17.41 13.53
N GLU A 228 -0.22 -17.34 14.48
CA GLU A 228 -1.63 -17.73 14.28
C GLU A 228 -2.44 -16.65 13.56
N LEU A 229 -2.04 -15.38 13.70
CA LEU A 229 -2.64 -14.26 12.99
C LEU A 229 -2.25 -14.27 11.51
#